data_8d7ee079093066c5162cf0542dddac62
#
_entry.id   8d7ee079093066c5162cf0542dddac62
#
_cell.length_a   1.000
_cell.length_b   1.000
_cell.length_c   1.000
_cell.angle_alpha   90.00
_cell.angle_beta   90.00
_cell.angle_gamma   90.00
#
_symmetry.space_group_name_H-M   'P 1'
#
loop_
_entity.id
_entity.type
_entity.pdbx_description
1 polymer ?
#
loop_
_entity_poly.entity_id
_entity_poly.type
_entity_poly.pdbx_seq_one_letter_code
_entity_poly.pdbx_strand_id
1 'polypeptide(L)'
;MRRSFGMVFAIVLVTGCQGSEVVSAPEGLMRIGTGNAGGVYAVYGEGMAEAVRENFARVTTEVVASDGSVENITMVTLGKVEVGFALADVAADAVAGRPPFTEPQPIVALANLYENYVQLVVRDHGPVKSLQDLSGRRISVGSRASGTAVVAERILNVAGLGNDVIRRNLDIKMSARALAESEIDAFFWSGGLPSDAITQLMHGTDVRLIDLKEVAQPLIRAHGELYTETTVPASVYGLSSAVTTVSVPNYLVVGRDMPLTKAYWLTRLLFDEQQKLAQTHPEGHHLDQWTAIRTYPLELHEGAARWYRSVHR
;
A
#
# COMPACT_ATOMS: atom_id res chain seq x y z
N MET A 1 -15.39 -73.66 -45.70
CA MET A 1 -15.30 -73.34 -44.31
C MET A 1 -14.41 -72.10 -44.18
N ARG A 2 -15.01 -70.89 -44.04
CA ARG A 2 -14.32 -69.62 -43.82
C ARG A 2 -14.70 -69.14 -42.40
N ARG A 3 -13.70 -69.09 -41.49
CA ARG A 3 -13.88 -68.55 -40.14
C ARG A 3 -13.57 -67.06 -40.17
N SER A 4 -14.56 -66.21 -39.95
CA SER A 4 -14.39 -64.79 -39.72
C SER A 4 -13.99 -64.54 -38.25
N PHE A 5 -12.84 -63.87 -38.07
CA PHE A 5 -12.40 -63.37 -36.75
C PHE A 5 -12.92 -61.96 -36.57
N GLY A 6 -13.88 -61.78 -35.70
CA GLY A 6 -14.33 -60.45 -35.31
C GLY A 6 -13.42 -59.82 -34.25
N MET A 7 -12.79 -58.71 -34.60
CA MET A 7 -11.95 -57.92 -33.70
C MET A 7 -12.82 -56.92 -32.92
N VAL A 8 -13.00 -57.14 -31.63
CA VAL A 8 -13.70 -56.23 -30.75
C VAL A 8 -12.74 -55.14 -30.30
N PHE A 9 -12.95 -53.91 -30.76
CA PHE A 9 -12.26 -52.71 -30.27
C PHE A 9 -12.95 -52.25 -28.98
N ALA A 10 -12.29 -52.39 -27.83
CA ALA A 10 -12.71 -51.79 -26.58
C ALA A 10 -12.23 -50.35 -26.54
N ILE A 11 -13.15 -49.41 -26.67
CA ILE A 11 -12.92 -47.97 -26.43
C ILE A 11 -12.90 -47.78 -24.92
N VAL A 12 -11.70 -47.53 -24.38
CA VAL A 12 -11.53 -47.08 -22.98
C VAL A 12 -11.77 -45.58 -22.97
N LEU A 13 -12.99 -45.18 -22.54
CA LEU A 13 -13.29 -43.79 -22.19
C LEU A 13 -12.55 -43.42 -20.89
N VAL A 14 -11.41 -42.77 -21.00
CA VAL A 14 -10.75 -42.11 -19.86
C VAL A 14 -11.54 -40.85 -19.55
N THR A 15 -12.53 -40.95 -18.67
CA THR A 15 -13.15 -39.80 -18.03
C THR A 15 -12.13 -39.18 -17.08
N GLY A 16 -11.41 -38.18 -17.57
CA GLY A 16 -10.60 -37.29 -16.75
C GLY A 16 -11.52 -36.50 -15.82
N CYS A 17 -11.71 -36.97 -14.58
CA CYS A 17 -12.21 -36.12 -13.52
C CYS A 17 -11.19 -35.00 -13.29
N GLN A 18 -11.41 -33.83 -13.90
CA GLN A 18 -10.84 -32.58 -13.40
C GLN A 18 -11.51 -32.31 -12.04
N GLY A 19 -10.95 -32.89 -10.99
CA GLY A 19 -11.29 -32.56 -9.63
C GLY A 19 -10.98 -31.07 -9.44
N SER A 20 -12.00 -30.23 -9.36
CA SER A 20 -11.86 -28.91 -8.76
C SER A 20 -11.40 -29.17 -7.32
N GLU A 21 -10.09 -28.99 -7.05
CA GLU A 21 -9.59 -29.01 -5.68
C GLU A 21 -10.40 -27.98 -4.89
N VAL A 22 -11.20 -28.49 -3.97
CA VAL A 22 -11.94 -27.63 -3.02
C VAL A 22 -10.90 -26.97 -2.15
N VAL A 23 -10.64 -25.69 -2.43
CA VAL A 23 -9.73 -24.87 -1.63
C VAL A 23 -10.39 -24.70 -0.25
N SER A 24 -9.86 -25.37 0.77
CA SER A 24 -10.40 -25.27 2.15
C SER A 24 -10.35 -23.82 2.64
N ALA A 25 -11.38 -23.42 3.39
CA ALA A 25 -11.43 -22.09 4.00
C ALA A 25 -10.25 -21.90 4.98
N PRO A 26 -9.72 -20.67 5.11
CA PRO A 26 -8.65 -20.38 6.05
C PRO A 26 -9.10 -20.57 7.50
N GLU A 27 -8.13 -20.85 8.38
CA GLU A 27 -8.35 -20.97 9.83
C GLU A 27 -7.15 -20.44 10.60
N GLY A 28 -7.31 -20.23 11.91
CA GLY A 28 -6.26 -19.77 12.81
C GLY A 28 -6.20 -18.27 12.97
N LEU A 29 -5.07 -17.76 13.46
CA LEU A 29 -4.84 -16.34 13.67
C LEU A 29 -4.39 -15.66 12.37
N MET A 30 -4.89 -14.43 12.15
CA MET A 30 -4.48 -13.55 11.08
C MET A 30 -4.21 -12.17 11.65
N ARG A 31 -2.95 -11.78 11.69
CA ARG A 31 -2.49 -10.46 12.11
C ARG A 31 -2.26 -9.62 10.87
N ILE A 32 -2.76 -8.38 10.91
CA ILE A 32 -2.69 -7.43 9.80
C ILE A 32 -1.87 -6.23 10.26
N GLY A 33 -0.66 -6.08 9.74
CA GLY A 33 0.19 -4.93 9.95
C GLY A 33 -0.33 -3.73 9.17
N THR A 34 -0.60 -2.62 9.85
CA THR A 34 -1.27 -1.45 9.27
C THR A 34 -0.37 -0.22 9.25
N GLY A 35 -0.72 0.84 9.92
CA GLY A 35 0.04 2.08 9.97
C GLY A 35 -0.38 2.95 11.12
N ASN A 36 0.04 4.21 11.05
CA ASN A 36 -0.31 5.20 12.06
C ASN A 36 -1.82 5.45 12.12
N ALA A 37 -2.34 5.65 13.32
CA ALA A 37 -3.72 6.06 13.52
C ALA A 37 -4.00 7.40 12.81
N GLY A 38 -5.06 7.44 11.98
CA GLY A 38 -5.41 8.59 11.14
C GLY A 38 -4.87 8.51 9.70
N GLY A 39 -4.13 7.46 9.37
CA GLY A 39 -3.76 7.08 8.00
C GLY A 39 -4.69 6.00 7.45
N VAL A 40 -4.71 5.86 6.12
CA VAL A 40 -5.60 4.94 5.40
C VAL A 40 -5.34 3.47 5.76
N TYR A 41 -4.10 3.05 5.98
CA TYR A 41 -3.76 1.67 6.36
C TYR A 41 -4.49 1.22 7.63
N ALA A 42 -4.62 2.11 8.64
CA ALA A 42 -5.29 1.77 9.88
C ALA A 42 -6.79 1.49 9.64
N VAL A 43 -7.47 2.39 8.91
CA VAL A 43 -8.90 2.26 8.63
C VAL A 43 -9.20 1.08 7.70
N TYR A 44 -8.41 0.94 6.65
CA TYR A 44 -8.57 -0.15 5.67
C TYR A 44 -8.28 -1.52 6.31
N GLY A 45 -7.26 -1.60 7.17
CA GLY A 45 -6.90 -2.82 7.89
C GLY A 45 -7.99 -3.28 8.87
N GLU A 46 -8.65 -2.36 9.57
CA GLU A 46 -9.81 -2.67 10.41
C GLU A 46 -10.98 -3.21 9.57
N GLY A 47 -11.30 -2.55 8.45
CA GLY A 47 -12.32 -3.03 7.52
C GLY A 47 -12.00 -4.43 6.98
N MET A 48 -10.74 -4.68 6.65
CA MET A 48 -10.26 -6.00 6.21
C MET A 48 -10.40 -7.06 7.30
N ALA A 49 -10.01 -6.72 8.55
CA ALA A 49 -10.13 -7.61 9.69
C ALA A 49 -11.59 -7.97 9.99
N GLU A 50 -12.50 -7.01 9.86
CA GLU A 50 -13.94 -7.25 10.02
C GLU A 50 -14.48 -8.15 8.90
N ALA A 51 -14.14 -7.88 7.64
CA ALA A 51 -14.51 -8.72 6.50
C ALA A 51 -14.04 -10.18 6.68
N VAL A 52 -12.80 -10.36 7.16
CA VAL A 52 -12.26 -11.71 7.47
C VAL A 52 -13.10 -12.40 8.55
N ARG A 53 -13.43 -11.73 9.65
CA ARG A 53 -14.22 -12.33 10.75
C ARG A 53 -15.62 -12.75 10.31
N GLU A 54 -16.25 -11.96 9.43
CA GLU A 54 -17.60 -12.26 8.95
C GLU A 54 -17.62 -13.43 7.96
N ASN A 55 -16.58 -13.56 7.14
CA ASN A 55 -16.54 -14.56 6.08
C ASN A 55 -15.87 -15.89 6.51
N PHE A 56 -15.02 -15.87 7.56
CA PHE A 56 -14.26 -17.04 7.98
C PHE A 56 -14.41 -17.31 9.48
N ALA A 57 -15.44 -18.07 9.85
CA ALA A 57 -15.79 -18.36 11.26
C ALA A 57 -14.66 -19.00 12.10
N ARG A 58 -13.63 -19.59 11.45
CA ARG A 58 -12.48 -20.21 12.12
C ARG A 58 -11.21 -19.33 12.09
N VAL A 59 -11.32 -18.07 11.67
CA VAL A 59 -10.21 -17.12 11.67
C VAL A 59 -10.43 -16.07 12.77
N THR A 60 -9.43 -15.92 13.63
CA THR A 60 -9.35 -14.78 14.56
C THR A 60 -8.46 -13.71 13.93
N THR A 61 -8.84 -12.45 14.00
CA THR A 61 -8.04 -11.33 13.45
C THR A 61 -7.49 -10.46 14.54
N GLU A 62 -6.30 -9.91 14.30
CA GLU A 62 -5.66 -8.88 15.11
C GLU A 62 -5.11 -7.81 14.18
N VAL A 63 -5.43 -6.55 14.44
CA VAL A 63 -4.89 -5.40 13.71
C VAL A 63 -3.71 -4.85 14.51
N VAL A 64 -2.53 -4.82 13.87
CA VAL A 64 -1.28 -4.41 14.49
C VAL A 64 -0.88 -3.05 13.93
N ALA A 65 -0.91 -2.02 14.78
CA ALA A 65 -0.42 -0.69 14.41
C ALA A 65 1.10 -0.71 14.22
N SER A 66 1.57 0.06 13.23
CA SER A 66 2.99 0.19 12.90
C SER A 66 3.34 1.60 12.42
N ASP A 67 4.62 1.84 12.19
CA ASP A 67 5.09 3.04 11.48
C ASP A 67 4.65 3.07 9.99
N GLY A 68 4.41 1.90 9.37
CA GLY A 68 3.99 1.74 7.97
C GLY A 68 4.87 0.77 7.17
N SER A 69 5.15 1.09 5.91
CA SER A 69 5.64 0.15 4.89
C SER A 69 6.88 -0.65 5.29
N VAL A 70 7.92 0.00 5.84
CA VAL A 70 9.19 -0.66 6.20
C VAL A 70 8.99 -1.60 7.38
N GLU A 71 8.26 -1.15 8.41
CA GLU A 71 7.96 -1.97 9.58
C GLU A 71 7.04 -3.13 9.23
N ASN A 72 6.00 -2.90 8.40
CA ASN A 72 5.09 -3.96 7.95
C ASN A 72 5.82 -5.07 7.21
N ILE A 73 6.70 -4.72 6.26
CA ILE A 73 7.52 -5.71 5.54
C ILE A 73 8.39 -6.48 6.52
N THR A 74 9.03 -5.79 7.46
CA THR A 74 9.85 -6.43 8.49
C THR A 74 9.02 -7.39 9.36
N MET A 75 7.83 -6.97 9.76
CA MET A 75 6.93 -7.82 10.55
C MET A 75 6.45 -9.04 9.78
N VAL A 76 6.12 -8.90 8.48
CA VAL A 76 5.77 -10.02 7.59
C VAL A 76 6.93 -11.00 7.49
N THR A 77 8.14 -10.51 7.20
CA THR A 77 9.34 -11.35 7.07
C THR A 77 9.66 -12.12 8.35
N LEU A 78 9.42 -11.51 9.51
CA LEU A 78 9.64 -12.13 10.82
C LEU A 78 8.46 -13.00 11.31
N GLY A 79 7.40 -13.14 10.52
CA GLY A 79 6.19 -13.88 10.90
C GLY A 79 5.41 -13.26 12.07
N LYS A 80 5.64 -11.97 12.36
CA LYS A 80 4.90 -11.23 13.40
C LYS A 80 3.50 -10.84 12.95
N VAL A 81 3.32 -10.63 11.65
CA VAL A 81 2.02 -10.45 11.00
C VAL A 81 1.96 -11.31 9.73
N GLU A 82 0.77 -11.73 9.36
CA GLU A 82 0.55 -12.52 8.14
C GLU A 82 0.44 -11.65 6.89
N VAL A 83 -0.06 -10.42 7.07
CA VAL A 83 -0.36 -9.48 5.98
C VAL A 83 0.11 -8.08 6.37
N GLY A 84 0.63 -7.31 5.42
CA GLY A 84 1.03 -5.92 5.64
C GLY A 84 0.72 -5.03 4.44
N PHE A 85 0.50 -3.75 4.69
CA PHE A 85 0.41 -2.73 3.64
C PHE A 85 1.79 -2.13 3.38
N ALA A 86 2.15 -1.93 2.13
CA ALA A 86 3.42 -1.33 1.77
C ALA A 86 3.33 -0.48 0.50
N LEU A 87 4.05 0.64 0.46
CA LEU A 87 4.31 1.35 -0.78
C LEU A 87 5.11 0.47 -1.74
N ALA A 88 4.78 0.53 -3.02
CA ALA A 88 5.42 -0.26 -4.07
C ALA A 88 6.93 -0.02 -4.17
N ASP A 89 7.39 1.20 -3.97
CA ASP A 89 8.81 1.56 -4.00
C ASP A 89 9.58 0.98 -2.82
N VAL A 90 8.99 0.97 -1.62
CA VAL A 90 9.56 0.32 -0.43
C VAL A 90 9.58 -1.20 -0.60
N ALA A 91 8.51 -1.77 -1.16
CA ALA A 91 8.44 -3.19 -1.45
C ALA A 91 9.47 -3.62 -2.53
N ALA A 92 9.70 -2.77 -3.54
CA ALA A 92 10.76 -2.97 -4.53
C ALA A 92 12.17 -2.95 -3.91
N ASP A 93 12.42 -2.05 -2.96
CA ASP A 93 13.69 -2.04 -2.23
C ASP A 93 13.84 -3.30 -1.37
N ALA A 94 12.75 -3.74 -0.74
CA ALA A 94 12.76 -4.92 0.11
C ALA A 94 13.15 -6.19 -0.67
N VAL A 95 12.53 -6.45 -1.82
CA VAL A 95 12.86 -7.63 -2.62
C VAL A 95 14.24 -7.56 -3.27
N ALA A 96 14.76 -6.35 -3.47
CA ALA A 96 16.10 -6.12 -4.01
C ALA A 96 17.20 -6.06 -2.91
N GLY A 97 16.84 -6.08 -1.63
CA GLY A 97 17.79 -5.92 -0.52
C GLY A 97 18.46 -4.54 -0.48
N ARG A 98 17.76 -3.51 -0.97
CA ARG A 98 18.26 -2.13 -0.95
C ARG A 98 17.84 -1.40 0.34
N PRO A 99 18.61 -0.39 0.78
CA PRO A 99 18.23 0.38 1.95
C PRO A 99 16.76 0.87 1.89
N PRO A 100 16.02 0.79 3.02
CA PRO A 100 16.50 0.54 4.39
C PRO A 100 16.72 -0.95 4.75
N PHE A 101 16.53 -1.88 3.82
CA PHE A 101 16.80 -3.30 4.04
C PHE A 101 18.27 -3.63 3.73
N THR A 102 18.83 -4.61 4.44
CA THR A 102 20.23 -5.04 4.29
C THR A 102 20.37 -6.31 3.42
N GLU A 103 19.24 -6.99 3.16
CA GLU A 103 19.16 -8.22 2.36
C GLU A 103 17.78 -8.35 1.72
N PRO A 104 17.66 -9.11 0.62
CA PRO A 104 16.36 -9.36 -0.03
C PRO A 104 15.35 -9.98 0.92
N GLN A 105 14.16 -9.38 0.99
CA GLN A 105 13.06 -9.85 1.83
C GLN A 105 12.17 -10.83 1.05
N PRO A 106 11.79 -12.00 1.63
CA PRO A 106 10.99 -13.02 0.95
C PRO A 106 9.50 -12.67 0.97
N ILE A 107 9.14 -11.53 0.41
CA ILE A 107 7.76 -11.07 0.29
C ILE A 107 7.25 -11.18 -1.13
N VAL A 108 5.93 -11.26 -1.27
CA VAL A 108 5.18 -11.23 -2.53
C VAL A 108 3.88 -10.44 -2.32
N ALA A 109 3.21 -10.04 -3.40
CA ALA A 109 1.99 -9.27 -3.33
C ALA A 109 0.73 -10.14 -3.47
N LEU A 110 -0.35 -9.75 -2.81
CA LEU A 110 -1.69 -10.23 -3.08
C LEU A 110 -2.42 -9.33 -4.08
N ALA A 111 -2.23 -8.02 -3.98
CA ALA A 111 -2.88 -7.02 -4.81
C ALA A 111 -2.16 -5.67 -4.76
N ASN A 112 -2.29 -4.88 -5.83
CA ASN A 112 -2.21 -3.43 -5.81
C ASN A 112 -3.59 -2.89 -5.42
N LEU A 113 -3.66 -2.06 -4.36
CA LEU A 113 -4.91 -1.65 -3.75
C LEU A 113 -5.39 -0.27 -4.25
N TYR A 114 -4.53 0.73 -4.16
CA TYR A 114 -4.80 2.14 -4.49
C TYR A 114 -3.50 2.93 -4.57
N GLU A 115 -3.59 4.21 -4.93
CA GLU A 115 -2.43 5.12 -5.00
C GLU A 115 -2.30 5.95 -3.74
N ASN A 116 -1.10 6.03 -3.17
CA ASN A 116 -0.77 7.06 -2.18
C ASN A 116 -0.28 8.32 -2.88
N TYR A 117 -0.74 9.47 -2.40
CA TYR A 117 -0.32 10.80 -2.83
C TYR A 117 0.66 11.37 -1.84
N VAL A 118 1.79 11.87 -2.31
CA VAL A 118 2.75 12.55 -1.46
C VAL A 118 2.31 13.98 -1.24
N GLN A 119 2.13 14.39 0.00
CA GLN A 119 1.63 15.69 0.40
C GLN A 119 2.70 16.39 1.23
N LEU A 120 3.15 17.58 0.79
CA LEU A 120 4.00 18.46 1.59
C LEU A 120 3.14 19.56 2.16
N VAL A 121 2.86 19.47 3.46
CA VAL A 121 1.92 20.34 4.18
C VAL A 121 2.71 21.43 4.93
N VAL A 122 2.28 22.68 4.77
CA VAL A 122 2.87 23.86 5.43
C VAL A 122 1.78 24.81 5.94
N ARG A 123 2.10 25.69 6.89
CA ARG A 123 1.21 26.79 7.25
C ARG A 123 1.08 27.76 6.09
N ASP A 124 -0.14 28.21 5.79
CA ASP A 124 -0.40 29.10 4.64
C ASP A 124 0.37 30.42 4.72
N HIS A 125 0.35 31.06 5.89
CA HIS A 125 1.09 32.29 6.15
C HIS A 125 2.53 32.07 6.64
N GLY A 126 3.04 30.82 6.60
CA GLY A 126 4.39 30.44 7.00
C GLY A 126 5.47 30.86 5.98
N PRO A 127 6.75 30.67 6.33
CA PRO A 127 7.87 31.07 5.49
C PRO A 127 8.11 30.12 4.30
N VAL A 128 7.53 28.91 4.28
CA VAL A 128 7.72 27.92 3.23
C VAL A 128 6.68 28.15 2.14
N LYS A 129 7.10 28.50 0.93
CA LYS A 129 6.26 28.76 -0.24
C LYS A 129 6.53 27.78 -1.39
N SER A 130 7.71 27.18 -1.38
CA SER A 130 8.19 26.20 -2.35
C SER A 130 8.96 25.09 -1.65
N LEU A 131 9.28 24.00 -2.35
CA LEU A 131 10.11 22.93 -1.83
C LEU A 131 11.51 23.42 -1.42
N GLN A 132 12.10 24.39 -2.16
CA GLN A 132 13.42 24.92 -1.89
C GLN A 132 13.49 25.73 -0.58
N ASP A 133 12.37 26.29 -0.13
CA ASP A 133 12.31 27.03 1.15
C ASP A 133 12.43 26.10 2.38
N LEU A 134 12.48 24.77 2.19
CA LEU A 134 12.76 23.83 3.26
C LEU A 134 14.20 23.88 3.79
N SER A 135 15.13 24.50 3.04
CA SER A 135 16.52 24.66 3.50
C SER A 135 16.56 25.34 4.87
N GLY A 136 17.26 24.72 5.83
CA GLY A 136 17.38 25.16 7.22
C GLY A 136 16.11 24.99 8.07
N ARG A 137 15.01 24.42 7.52
CA ARG A 137 13.74 24.29 8.24
C ARG A 137 13.64 22.99 9.02
N ARG A 138 12.79 23.03 10.07
CA ARG A 138 12.39 21.85 10.84
C ARG A 138 11.22 21.17 10.13
N ILE A 139 11.44 19.96 9.66
CA ILE A 139 10.43 19.22 8.91
C ILE A 139 10.20 17.85 9.51
N SER A 140 8.95 17.37 9.49
CA SER A 140 8.68 15.97 9.72
C SER A 140 8.73 15.22 8.37
N VAL A 141 9.55 14.18 8.34
CA VAL A 141 9.67 13.27 7.18
C VAL A 141 8.82 12.01 7.34
N GLY A 142 7.96 11.94 8.37
CA GLY A 142 7.16 10.76 8.70
C GLY A 142 7.80 9.90 9.79
N SER A 143 7.07 8.88 10.25
CA SER A 143 7.58 7.90 11.21
C SER A 143 8.81 7.19 10.67
N ARG A 144 9.71 6.77 11.56
CA ARG A 144 11.05 6.28 11.19
C ARG A 144 11.05 5.10 10.21
N ALA A 145 10.16 4.13 10.41
CA ALA A 145 10.05 2.94 9.58
C ALA A 145 8.84 3.01 8.60
N SER A 146 8.45 4.23 8.19
CA SER A 146 7.33 4.46 7.26
C SER A 146 7.77 4.57 5.80
N GLY A 147 6.83 4.31 4.89
CA GLY A 147 7.01 4.64 3.48
C GLY A 147 7.09 6.15 3.24
N THR A 148 6.40 6.96 4.06
CA THR A 148 6.54 8.42 4.02
C THR A 148 7.98 8.86 4.21
N ALA A 149 8.71 8.28 5.17
CA ALA A 149 10.11 8.62 5.40
C ALA A 149 10.98 8.30 4.18
N VAL A 150 10.75 7.16 3.55
CA VAL A 150 11.50 6.75 2.35
C VAL A 150 11.28 7.73 1.20
N VAL A 151 10.03 8.04 0.87
CA VAL A 151 9.73 8.94 -0.25
C VAL A 151 10.13 10.38 0.03
N ALA A 152 9.96 10.87 1.28
CA ALA A 152 10.41 12.20 1.68
C ALA A 152 11.92 12.38 1.50
N GLU A 153 12.73 11.41 1.95
CA GLU A 153 14.18 11.45 1.75
C GLU A 153 14.58 11.43 0.28
N ARG A 154 13.89 10.66 -0.56
CA ARG A 154 14.10 10.64 -2.01
C ARG A 154 13.80 11.99 -2.64
N ILE A 155 12.68 12.63 -2.27
CA ILE A 155 12.32 13.97 -2.74
C ILE A 155 13.36 15.00 -2.31
N LEU A 156 13.76 15.00 -1.05
CA LEU A 156 14.79 15.90 -0.53
C LEU A 156 16.12 15.72 -1.26
N ASN A 157 16.52 14.50 -1.54
CA ASN A 157 17.76 14.19 -2.25
C ASN A 157 17.73 14.70 -3.70
N VAL A 158 16.66 14.43 -4.46
CA VAL A 158 16.55 14.92 -5.85
C VAL A 158 16.37 16.43 -5.94
N ALA A 159 15.85 17.06 -4.88
CA ALA A 159 15.77 18.52 -4.73
C ALA A 159 17.09 19.18 -4.30
N GLY A 160 18.14 18.41 -4.00
CA GLY A 160 19.40 18.93 -3.48
C GLY A 160 19.36 19.37 -2.02
N LEU A 161 18.32 19.00 -1.28
CA LEU A 161 18.06 19.38 0.12
C LEU A 161 18.46 18.30 1.13
N GLY A 162 19.07 17.21 0.68
CA GLY A 162 19.34 16.02 1.50
C GLY A 162 20.09 16.29 2.82
N ASN A 163 20.94 17.30 2.88
CA ASN A 163 21.69 17.68 4.11
C ASN A 163 21.24 19.01 4.71
N ASP A 164 20.30 19.70 4.11
CA ASP A 164 19.99 21.10 4.41
C ASP A 164 18.74 21.29 5.27
N VAL A 165 18.12 20.22 5.76
CA VAL A 165 16.90 20.27 6.56
C VAL A 165 17.09 19.67 7.95
N ILE A 166 16.35 20.17 8.94
CA ILE A 166 16.33 19.64 10.32
C ILE A 166 15.20 18.64 10.42
N ARG A 167 15.52 17.35 10.40
CA ARG A 167 14.55 16.24 10.37
C ARG A 167 13.92 15.95 11.73
N ARG A 168 12.63 15.65 11.68
CA ARG A 168 11.87 15.02 12.77
C ARG A 168 11.19 13.76 12.22
N ASN A 169 11.15 12.70 13.02
CA ASN A 169 10.39 11.49 12.68
C ASN A 169 9.13 11.47 13.55
N LEU A 170 8.03 11.98 13.01
CA LEU A 170 6.74 12.06 13.67
C LEU A 170 5.70 11.32 12.84
N ASP A 171 4.73 10.68 13.50
CA ASP A 171 3.55 10.18 12.80
C ASP A 171 2.69 11.34 12.27
N ILE A 172 1.65 11.02 11.49
CA ILE A 172 0.82 12.07 10.86
C ILE A 172 0.12 12.96 11.89
N LYS A 173 -0.42 12.40 12.99
CA LYS A 173 -1.11 13.17 14.02
C LYS A 173 -0.15 14.08 14.78
N MET A 174 1.01 13.55 15.15
CA MET A 174 2.07 14.33 15.78
C MET A 174 2.61 15.41 14.85
N SER A 175 2.76 15.10 13.55
CA SER A 175 3.20 16.07 12.53
C SER A 175 2.19 17.20 12.36
N ALA A 176 0.90 16.88 12.26
CA ALA A 176 -0.18 17.88 12.17
C ALA A 176 -0.20 18.80 13.40
N ARG A 177 -0.10 18.22 14.60
CA ARG A 177 -0.04 18.96 15.85
C ARG A 177 1.20 19.85 15.91
N ALA A 178 2.38 19.31 15.65
CA ALA A 178 3.64 20.06 15.68
C ALA A 178 3.67 21.21 14.67
N LEU A 179 3.00 21.05 13.50
CA LEU A 179 2.84 22.13 12.53
C LEU A 179 1.90 23.23 13.08
N ALA A 180 0.77 22.86 13.66
CA ALA A 180 -0.17 23.80 14.27
C ALA A 180 0.50 24.60 15.41
N GLU A 181 1.26 23.93 16.27
CA GLU A 181 1.99 24.53 17.41
C GLU A 181 3.30 25.25 17.00
N SER A 182 3.63 25.30 15.70
CA SER A 182 4.85 25.92 15.16
C SER A 182 6.16 25.27 15.62
N GLU A 183 6.13 24.03 16.06
CA GLU A 183 7.32 23.25 16.42
C GLU A 183 8.09 22.77 15.17
N ILE A 184 7.37 22.57 14.06
CA ILE A 184 7.92 22.28 12.74
C ILE A 184 7.39 23.29 11.70
N ASP A 185 8.08 23.42 10.59
CA ASP A 185 7.77 24.37 9.52
C ASP A 185 7.00 23.69 8.36
N ALA A 186 7.17 22.37 8.21
CA ALA A 186 6.51 21.54 7.20
C ALA A 186 6.46 20.08 7.64
N PHE A 187 5.61 19.28 7.00
CA PHE A 187 5.70 17.83 7.07
C PHE A 187 5.36 17.17 5.73
N PHE A 188 6.02 16.05 5.45
CA PHE A 188 5.65 15.14 4.40
C PHE A 188 4.66 14.11 4.92
N TRP A 189 3.72 13.75 4.06
CA TRP A 189 2.82 12.64 4.25
C TRP A 189 2.62 11.89 2.92
N SER A 190 2.71 10.58 2.92
CA SER A 190 2.31 9.72 1.80
C SER A 190 1.11 8.89 2.23
N GLY A 191 -0.04 9.16 1.64
CA GLY A 191 -1.30 8.49 2.00
C GLY A 191 -2.37 8.67 0.94
N GLY A 192 -3.44 7.88 1.04
CA GLY A 192 -4.64 8.05 0.22
C GLY A 192 -5.37 9.35 0.54
N LEU A 193 -6.33 9.70 -0.30
CA LEU A 193 -7.10 10.94 -0.21
C LEU A 193 -8.57 10.67 0.16
N PRO A 194 -9.17 11.47 1.07
CA PRO A 194 -8.51 12.41 1.98
C PRO A 194 -7.82 11.70 3.15
N SER A 195 -6.78 12.32 3.73
CA SER A 195 -6.21 11.85 5.00
C SER A 195 -6.86 12.60 6.15
N ASP A 196 -7.51 11.87 7.07
CA ASP A 196 -8.30 12.46 8.15
C ASP A 196 -7.52 13.46 9.01
N ALA A 197 -6.27 13.15 9.35
CA ALA A 197 -5.44 14.03 10.16
C ALA A 197 -5.14 15.37 9.46
N ILE A 198 -5.02 15.40 8.13
CA ILE A 198 -4.85 16.64 7.35
C ILE A 198 -6.17 17.39 7.29
N THR A 199 -7.29 16.70 7.06
CA THR A 199 -8.62 17.32 7.09
C THR A 199 -8.89 17.98 8.43
N GLN A 200 -8.59 17.30 9.54
CA GLN A 200 -8.76 17.87 10.89
C GLN A 200 -7.83 19.06 11.14
N LEU A 201 -6.58 18.99 10.66
CA LEU A 201 -5.65 20.12 10.77
C LEU A 201 -6.19 21.36 10.05
N MET A 202 -6.74 21.21 8.85
CA MET A 202 -7.31 22.31 8.05
C MET A 202 -8.53 22.97 8.68
N HIS A 203 -9.26 22.29 9.57
CA HIS A 203 -10.37 22.91 10.31
C HIS A 203 -9.92 23.90 11.40
N GLY A 204 -8.67 23.78 11.88
CA GLY A 204 -8.17 24.60 13.00
C GLY A 204 -6.93 25.44 12.68
N THR A 205 -6.32 25.21 11.52
CA THR A 205 -5.06 25.88 11.14
C THR A 205 -5.06 26.16 9.64
N ASP A 206 -4.75 27.38 9.24
CA ASP A 206 -4.59 27.73 7.84
C ASP A 206 -3.33 27.06 7.29
N VAL A 207 -3.52 26.03 6.51
CA VAL A 207 -2.44 25.27 5.86
C VAL A 207 -2.70 25.14 4.37
N ARG A 208 -1.63 24.84 3.64
CA ARG A 208 -1.68 24.53 2.21
C ARG A 208 -0.74 23.39 1.87
N LEU A 209 -0.95 22.81 0.72
CA LEU A 209 -0.02 21.86 0.11
C LEU A 209 0.97 22.63 -0.79
N ILE A 210 2.22 22.20 -0.76
CA ILE A 210 3.26 22.69 -1.68
C ILE A 210 3.23 21.83 -2.95
N ASP A 211 3.28 22.48 -4.10
CA ASP A 211 3.40 21.84 -5.41
C ASP A 211 4.76 21.14 -5.54
N LEU A 212 4.74 19.87 -5.98
CA LEU A 212 5.93 19.04 -6.15
C LEU A 212 6.29 18.78 -7.63
N LYS A 213 5.71 19.53 -8.56
CA LYS A 213 5.93 19.36 -10.00
C LYS A 213 7.40 19.36 -10.39
N GLU A 214 8.20 20.25 -9.79
CA GLU A 214 9.62 20.39 -10.11
C GLU A 214 10.44 19.12 -9.82
N VAL A 215 10.02 18.33 -8.84
CA VAL A 215 10.72 17.09 -8.43
C VAL A 215 10.09 15.81 -8.97
N ALA A 216 8.89 15.88 -9.55
CA ALA A 216 8.21 14.71 -10.06
C ALA A 216 9.05 13.95 -11.11
N GLN A 217 9.47 14.63 -12.17
CA GLN A 217 10.28 14.03 -13.23
C GLN A 217 11.70 13.63 -12.76
N PRO A 218 12.43 14.43 -11.98
CA PRO A 218 13.68 14.01 -11.36
C PRO A 218 13.53 12.73 -10.49
N LEU A 219 12.46 12.63 -9.69
CA LEU A 219 12.19 11.48 -8.85
C LEU A 219 11.94 10.20 -9.69
N ILE A 220 11.11 10.31 -10.74
CA ILE A 220 10.82 9.21 -11.67
C ILE A 220 12.11 8.74 -12.36
N ARG A 221 12.95 9.67 -12.84
CA ARG A 221 14.24 9.30 -13.46
C ARG A 221 15.21 8.63 -12.51
N ALA A 222 15.22 9.02 -11.24
CA ALA A 222 16.14 8.47 -10.24
C ALA A 222 15.69 7.14 -9.65
N HIS A 223 14.37 6.93 -9.51
CA HIS A 223 13.80 5.81 -8.75
C HIS A 223 12.83 4.93 -9.54
N GLY A 224 12.56 5.26 -10.81
CA GLY A 224 11.76 4.44 -11.73
C GLY A 224 10.27 4.75 -11.77
N GLU A 225 9.57 3.98 -12.58
CA GLU A 225 8.16 4.19 -12.96
C GLU A 225 7.14 3.83 -11.85
N LEU A 226 7.60 3.49 -10.66
CA LEU A 226 6.73 3.32 -9.49
C LEU A 226 6.22 4.69 -8.98
N TYR A 227 6.85 5.77 -9.40
CA TYR A 227 6.38 7.13 -9.15
C TYR A 227 5.64 7.65 -10.36
N THR A 228 4.49 8.28 -10.14
CA THR A 228 3.68 8.91 -11.19
C THR A 228 3.39 10.35 -10.82
N GLU A 229 3.62 11.30 -11.76
CA GLU A 229 3.17 12.67 -11.59
C GLU A 229 1.64 12.70 -11.62
N THR A 230 1.03 13.32 -10.61
CA THR A 230 -0.42 13.38 -10.43
C THR A 230 -0.84 14.67 -9.76
N THR A 231 -2.12 14.82 -9.42
CA THR A 231 -2.63 15.99 -8.70
C THR A 231 -3.50 15.60 -7.52
N VAL A 232 -3.40 16.36 -6.43
CA VAL A 232 -4.41 16.38 -5.36
C VAL A 232 -5.53 17.30 -5.83
N PRO A 233 -6.76 16.81 -6.08
CA PRO A 233 -7.86 17.65 -6.51
C PRO A 233 -8.23 18.70 -5.43
N ALA A 234 -8.55 19.92 -5.85
CA ALA A 234 -8.93 20.98 -4.93
C ALA A 234 -10.12 20.60 -4.02
N SER A 235 -11.07 19.83 -4.56
CA SER A 235 -12.27 19.39 -3.82
C SER A 235 -11.98 18.48 -2.64
N VAL A 236 -10.84 17.78 -2.60
CA VAL A 236 -10.51 16.83 -1.54
C VAL A 236 -10.37 17.51 -0.18
N TYR A 237 -9.72 18.67 -0.15
CA TYR A 237 -9.46 19.42 1.09
C TYR A 237 -10.00 20.85 1.05
N GLY A 238 -10.81 21.21 0.03
CA GLY A 238 -11.30 22.59 -0.13
C GLY A 238 -10.19 23.59 -0.49
N LEU A 239 -9.17 23.12 -1.24
CA LEU A 239 -8.05 23.97 -1.68
C LEU A 239 -8.53 24.98 -2.73
N SER A 240 -7.79 26.09 -2.87
CA SER A 240 -8.04 27.12 -3.90
C SER A 240 -7.80 26.61 -5.33
N SER A 241 -6.91 25.63 -5.51
CA SER A 241 -6.58 24.99 -6.79
C SER A 241 -6.06 23.59 -6.55
N ALA A 242 -6.08 22.75 -7.61
CA ALA A 242 -5.41 21.46 -7.57
C ALA A 242 -3.89 21.64 -7.42
N VAL A 243 -3.23 20.71 -6.71
CA VAL A 243 -1.80 20.76 -6.41
C VAL A 243 -1.11 19.58 -7.08
N THR A 244 -0.08 19.83 -7.89
CA THR A 244 0.72 18.79 -8.51
C THR A 244 1.56 18.08 -7.47
N THR A 245 1.59 16.75 -7.56
CA THR A 245 2.37 15.90 -6.66
C THR A 245 2.83 14.63 -7.38
N VAL A 246 3.34 13.68 -6.62
CA VAL A 246 3.64 12.32 -7.08
C VAL A 246 2.81 11.31 -6.32
N SER A 247 2.42 10.24 -7.00
CA SER A 247 1.78 9.08 -6.38
C SER A 247 2.69 7.86 -6.42
N VAL A 248 2.39 6.91 -5.53
CA VAL A 248 3.05 5.61 -5.41
C VAL A 248 1.98 4.56 -5.12
N PRO A 249 1.93 3.42 -5.85
CA PRO A 249 0.98 2.35 -5.57
C PRO A 249 1.15 1.75 -4.17
N ASN A 250 0.04 1.25 -3.61
CA ASN A 250 0.02 0.48 -2.38
C ASN A 250 -0.22 -0.99 -2.65
N TYR A 251 0.65 -1.83 -2.13
CA TYR A 251 0.52 -3.27 -2.21
C TYR A 251 0.08 -3.87 -0.88
N LEU A 252 -0.76 -4.89 -0.97
CA LEU A 252 -0.98 -5.82 0.12
C LEU A 252 0.07 -6.92 0.00
N VAL A 253 0.98 -7.00 0.96
CA VAL A 253 2.13 -7.90 0.92
C VAL A 253 2.01 -9.00 1.97
N VAL A 254 2.56 -10.16 1.64
CA VAL A 254 2.60 -11.37 2.49
C VAL A 254 3.95 -12.05 2.34
N GLY A 255 4.29 -12.95 3.25
CA GLY A 255 5.44 -13.83 3.10
C GLY A 255 5.27 -14.75 1.88
N ARG A 256 6.37 -15.02 1.17
CA ARG A 256 6.37 -15.94 0.01
C ARG A 256 5.90 -17.35 0.38
N ASP A 257 6.07 -17.76 1.63
CA ASP A 257 5.71 -19.04 2.20
C ASP A 257 4.27 -19.12 2.73
N MET A 258 3.47 -18.05 2.59
CA MET A 258 2.06 -18.08 2.99
C MET A 258 1.35 -19.27 2.29
N PRO A 259 0.52 -20.07 3.00
CA PRO A 259 -0.22 -21.15 2.36
C PRO A 259 -1.05 -20.66 1.18
N LEU A 260 -0.97 -21.39 0.05
CA LEU A 260 -1.65 -21.07 -1.21
C LEU A 260 -3.14 -20.82 -1.01
N THR A 261 -3.81 -21.66 -0.20
CA THR A 261 -5.23 -21.54 0.12
C THR A 261 -5.53 -20.23 0.85
N LYS A 262 -4.69 -19.84 1.81
CA LYS A 262 -4.87 -18.60 2.59
C LYS A 262 -4.73 -17.37 1.69
N ALA A 263 -3.70 -17.33 0.84
CA ALA A 263 -3.50 -16.24 -0.13
C ALA A 263 -4.66 -16.16 -1.15
N TYR A 264 -5.14 -17.30 -1.67
CA TYR A 264 -6.29 -17.35 -2.58
C TYR A 264 -7.54 -16.72 -1.95
N TRP A 265 -7.90 -17.15 -0.73
CA TRP A 265 -9.09 -16.67 -0.05
C TRP A 265 -8.98 -15.21 0.38
N LEU A 266 -7.79 -14.76 0.80
CA LEU A 266 -7.57 -13.34 1.12
C LEU A 266 -7.71 -12.46 -0.11
N THR A 267 -7.13 -12.87 -1.25
CA THR A 267 -7.28 -12.13 -2.49
C THR A 267 -8.75 -12.08 -2.91
N ARG A 268 -9.45 -13.21 -2.89
CA ARG A 268 -10.87 -13.27 -3.19
C ARG A 268 -11.69 -12.35 -2.30
N LEU A 269 -11.45 -12.36 -0.98
CA LEU A 269 -12.17 -11.54 0.00
C LEU A 269 -12.07 -10.05 -0.30
N LEU A 270 -10.92 -9.54 -0.75
CA LEU A 270 -10.74 -8.13 -1.12
C LEU A 270 -11.80 -7.68 -2.14
N PHE A 271 -12.15 -8.53 -3.10
CA PHE A 271 -13.08 -8.20 -4.17
C PHE A 271 -14.52 -8.55 -3.82
N ASP A 272 -14.75 -9.66 -3.13
CA ASP A 272 -16.09 -10.02 -2.64
C ASP A 272 -16.62 -8.96 -1.66
N GLU A 273 -15.74 -8.34 -0.84
CA GLU A 273 -16.07 -7.33 0.17
C GLU A 273 -15.66 -5.89 -0.22
N GLN A 274 -15.38 -5.65 -1.51
CA GLN A 274 -14.92 -4.33 -1.99
C GLN A 274 -15.84 -3.19 -1.56
N GLN A 275 -17.16 -3.37 -1.66
CA GLN A 275 -18.12 -2.33 -1.27
C GLN A 275 -18.03 -1.99 0.23
N LYS A 276 -17.82 -3.00 1.07
CA LYS A 276 -17.63 -2.81 2.51
C LYS A 276 -16.32 -2.06 2.79
N LEU A 277 -15.23 -2.45 2.13
CA LEU A 277 -13.94 -1.75 2.23
C LEU A 277 -14.05 -0.30 1.77
N ALA A 278 -14.81 -0.03 0.70
CA ALA A 278 -15.08 1.31 0.22
C ALA A 278 -15.92 2.17 1.18
N GLN A 279 -16.77 1.55 2.00
CA GLN A 279 -17.50 2.25 3.06
C GLN A 279 -16.58 2.66 4.23
N THR A 280 -15.49 1.94 4.47
CA THR A 280 -14.52 2.31 5.52
C THR A 280 -13.63 3.48 5.08
N HIS A 281 -13.23 3.52 3.82
CA HIS A 281 -12.44 4.61 3.25
C HIS A 281 -12.65 4.72 1.73
N PRO A 282 -12.75 5.95 1.14
CA PRO A 282 -12.96 6.16 -0.29
C PRO A 282 -11.95 5.44 -1.20
N GLU A 283 -10.70 5.26 -0.75
CA GLU A 283 -9.67 4.53 -1.50
C GLU A 283 -10.08 3.08 -1.80
N GLY A 284 -10.97 2.48 -1.03
CA GLY A 284 -11.53 1.15 -1.33
C GLY A 284 -12.29 1.05 -2.65
N HIS A 285 -12.76 2.17 -3.20
CA HIS A 285 -13.37 2.21 -4.55
C HIS A 285 -12.35 2.01 -5.67
N HIS A 286 -11.08 2.24 -5.42
CA HIS A 286 -10.01 2.11 -6.42
C HIS A 286 -9.53 0.68 -6.62
N LEU A 287 -9.94 -0.25 -5.74
CA LEU A 287 -9.61 -1.66 -5.91
C LEU A 287 -10.34 -2.22 -7.14
N ASP A 288 -9.59 -2.59 -8.15
CA ASP A 288 -10.10 -3.15 -9.41
C ASP A 288 -9.31 -4.39 -9.80
N GLN A 289 -10.01 -5.47 -10.16
CA GLN A 289 -9.38 -6.77 -10.42
C GLN A 289 -8.41 -6.77 -11.62
N TRP A 290 -8.53 -5.83 -12.57
CA TRP A 290 -7.66 -5.73 -13.74
C TRP A 290 -6.38 -4.95 -13.45
N THR A 291 -6.45 -4.00 -12.52
CA THR A 291 -5.30 -3.19 -12.10
C THR A 291 -4.59 -3.76 -10.88
N ALA A 292 -5.30 -4.49 -10.03
CA ALA A 292 -4.74 -5.08 -8.81
C ALA A 292 -3.62 -6.11 -9.07
N ILE A 293 -3.55 -6.69 -10.27
CA ILE A 293 -2.45 -7.58 -10.68
C ILE A 293 -1.14 -6.84 -11.02
N ARG A 294 -1.16 -5.50 -11.10
CA ARG A 294 0.01 -4.68 -11.41
C ARG A 294 0.86 -4.46 -10.17
N THR A 295 1.60 -5.49 -9.79
CA THR A 295 2.42 -5.49 -8.56
C THR A 295 3.92 -5.45 -8.82
N TYR A 296 4.34 -5.25 -10.08
CA TYR A 296 5.77 -5.16 -10.41
C TYR A 296 6.50 -4.13 -9.54
N PRO A 297 7.72 -4.42 -9.03
CA PRO A 297 8.53 -5.62 -9.31
C PRO A 297 8.23 -6.83 -8.41
N LEU A 298 7.24 -6.76 -7.51
CA LEU A 298 6.84 -7.90 -6.72
C LEU A 298 6.09 -8.91 -7.58
N GLU A 299 6.41 -10.19 -7.38
CA GLU A 299 5.61 -11.28 -7.92
C GLU A 299 4.27 -11.35 -7.17
N LEU A 300 3.20 -11.73 -7.88
CA LEU A 300 1.98 -12.13 -7.22
C LEU A 300 2.19 -13.46 -6.50
N HIS A 301 1.63 -13.59 -5.29
CA HIS A 301 1.56 -14.88 -4.63
C HIS A 301 0.77 -15.88 -5.49
N GLU A 302 1.22 -17.15 -5.58
CA GLU A 302 0.57 -18.14 -6.47
C GLU A 302 -0.92 -18.34 -6.16
N GLY A 303 -1.33 -18.25 -4.88
CA GLY A 303 -2.74 -18.27 -4.49
C GLY A 303 -3.52 -17.08 -5.05
N ALA A 304 -2.95 -15.88 -5.03
CA ALA A 304 -3.54 -14.69 -5.63
C ALA A 304 -3.63 -14.84 -7.15
N ALA A 305 -2.54 -15.24 -7.79
CA ALA A 305 -2.49 -15.47 -9.24
C ALA A 305 -3.52 -16.54 -9.68
N ARG A 306 -3.75 -17.59 -8.88
CA ARG A 306 -4.78 -18.60 -9.13
C ARG A 306 -6.18 -18.00 -9.09
N TRP A 307 -6.47 -17.12 -8.13
CA TRP A 307 -7.76 -16.44 -8.05
C TRP A 307 -7.97 -15.53 -9.26
N TYR A 308 -7.01 -14.66 -9.60
CA TYR A 308 -7.10 -13.78 -10.78
C TYR A 308 -7.32 -14.56 -12.06
N ARG A 309 -6.61 -15.66 -12.28
CA ARG A 309 -6.86 -16.54 -13.45
C ARG A 309 -8.26 -17.15 -13.47
N SER A 310 -8.92 -17.30 -12.33
CA SER A 310 -10.28 -17.86 -12.28
C SER A 310 -11.36 -16.86 -12.67
N VAL A 311 -11.11 -15.55 -12.49
CA VAL A 311 -12.09 -14.48 -12.78
C VAL A 311 -11.83 -13.79 -14.11
N HIS A 312 -10.65 -13.92 -14.69
CA HIS A 312 -10.28 -13.36 -16.00
C HIS A 312 -10.40 -14.34 -17.18
N ARG A 313 -11.22 -15.36 -17.03
CA ARG A 313 -11.50 -16.35 -18.09
C ARG A 313 -12.52 -15.86 -19.10
#